data_6168156ab76c63066b4b7969979e3306
#
_entry.id   6168156ab76c63066b4b7969979e3306
#
_cell.length_a   1.000
_cell.length_b   1.000
_cell.length_c   1.000
_cell.angle_alpha   90.00
_cell.angle_beta   90.00
_cell.angle_gamma   90.00
#
_symmetry.space_group_name_H-M   'P 1'
#
loop_
_entity.id
_entity.type
_entity.pdbx_description
1 polymer ?
#
loop_
_entity_poly.entity_id
_entity_poly.type
_entity_poly.pdbx_seq_one_letter_code
_entity_poly.pdbx_strand_id
1 'polypeptide(L)'
;RLPYVQQYRISEYKDMMSPQDLESLKRMIKDAELSSSRFLTDGSFEDLRQYLMLMIERYHKHRFVEIDYVSQHLSTQKMASHLMNKMEDYFGMEHRLQEEYLLADILYNMHYLKRNDADEKIMQIQVISKQFIDAVAHDLNIDLRNDFQFYQNLTNHLQSTFKDLDMGYDSDNELLYEIVKKN
;
A
#
# COMPACT_ATOMS: atom_id res chain seq x y z
N ARG A 1 8.10 14.04 14.68
CA ARG A 1 7.84 15.36 14.06
C ARG A 1 9.01 15.65 13.15
N LEU A 2 8.77 15.73 11.84
CA LEU A 2 9.80 16.08 10.85
C LEU A 2 10.28 17.52 11.13
N PRO A 3 11.56 17.74 11.41
CA PRO A 3 12.05 19.06 11.84
C PRO A 3 11.93 20.15 10.77
N TYR A 4 11.69 19.79 9.51
CA TYR A 4 11.62 20.74 8.40
C TYR A 4 10.21 21.22 8.04
N VAL A 5 9.14 20.55 8.49
CA VAL A 5 7.75 20.89 8.11
C VAL A 5 7.15 21.99 8.99
N GLN A 6 7.71 22.28 10.16
CA GLN A 6 7.14 23.23 11.14
C GLN A 6 7.34 24.71 10.81
N GLN A 7 8.18 25.08 9.84
CA GLN A 7 8.48 26.50 9.57
C GLN A 7 7.63 27.18 8.49
N TYR A 8 6.81 26.43 7.76
CA TYR A 8 6.04 27.00 6.67
C TYR A 8 4.53 26.92 6.97
N ARG A 9 3.86 28.07 6.96
CA ARG A 9 2.41 28.13 7.15
C ARG A 9 1.71 27.48 5.96
N ILE A 10 0.87 26.51 6.23
CA ILE A 10 0.09 25.72 5.27
C ILE A 10 -0.70 26.61 4.26
N SER A 11 -1.04 27.86 4.64
CA SER A 11 -1.75 28.80 3.78
C SER A 11 -0.95 29.27 2.56
N GLU A 12 0.38 29.26 2.63
CA GLU A 12 1.23 29.77 1.54
C GLU A 12 1.42 28.77 0.39
N TYR A 13 1.16 27.47 0.65
CA TYR A 13 1.39 26.40 -0.35
C TYR A 13 0.17 26.10 -1.22
N LYS A 14 -1.04 26.49 -0.82
CA LYS A 14 -2.24 26.26 -1.63
C LYS A 14 -2.21 27.00 -2.96
N ASP A 15 -1.47 28.12 -3.01
CA ASP A 15 -1.36 28.95 -4.22
C ASP A 15 -0.19 28.55 -5.14
N MET A 16 0.63 27.58 -4.71
CA MET A 16 1.86 27.18 -5.45
C MET A 16 1.61 26.10 -6.51
N MET A 17 0.51 25.37 -6.41
CA MET A 17 0.17 24.29 -7.35
C MET A 17 -1.25 24.44 -7.85
N SER A 18 -1.46 24.08 -9.11
CA SER A 18 -2.81 24.04 -9.66
C SER A 18 -3.68 22.99 -8.95
N PRO A 19 -5.01 23.13 -8.90
CA PRO A 19 -5.89 22.09 -8.37
C PRO A 19 -5.72 20.73 -9.06
N GLN A 20 -5.38 20.75 -10.34
CA GLN A 20 -5.11 19.54 -11.12
C GLN A 20 -3.83 18.84 -10.67
N ASP A 21 -2.77 19.60 -10.39
CA ASP A 21 -1.50 19.05 -9.91
C ASP A 21 -1.65 18.47 -8.50
N LEU A 22 -2.40 19.14 -7.63
CA LEU A 22 -2.72 18.64 -6.29
C LEU A 22 -3.48 17.30 -6.35
N GLU A 23 -4.42 17.16 -7.26
CA GLU A 23 -5.19 15.93 -7.42
C GLU A 23 -4.31 14.82 -8.04
N SER A 24 -3.43 15.18 -8.96
CA SER A 24 -2.47 14.24 -9.54
C SER A 24 -1.48 13.72 -8.49
N LEU A 25 -0.99 14.61 -7.63
CA LEU A 25 -0.11 14.24 -6.52
C LEU A 25 -0.79 13.27 -5.53
N LYS A 26 -2.06 13.52 -5.18
CA LYS A 26 -2.83 12.58 -4.35
C LYS A 26 -2.97 11.21 -5.00
N ARG A 27 -3.21 11.17 -6.30
CA ARG A 27 -3.28 9.89 -7.05
C ARG A 27 -1.95 9.15 -7.04
N MET A 28 -0.83 9.85 -7.23
CA MET A 28 0.50 9.24 -7.16
C MET A 28 0.80 8.62 -5.80
N ILE A 29 0.42 9.31 -4.70
CA ILE A 29 0.56 8.75 -3.35
C ILE A 29 -0.28 7.48 -3.20
N LYS A 30 -1.55 7.49 -3.61
CA LYS A 30 -2.42 6.31 -3.56
C LYS A 30 -1.91 5.14 -4.40
N ASP A 31 -1.38 5.42 -5.59
CA ASP A 31 -0.75 4.41 -6.43
C ASP A 31 0.48 3.79 -5.75
N ALA A 32 1.28 4.61 -5.07
CA ALA A 32 2.44 4.14 -4.32
C ALA A 32 2.04 3.30 -3.09
N GLU A 33 0.99 3.67 -2.38
CA GLU A 33 0.41 2.86 -1.30
C GLU A 33 -0.01 1.48 -1.81
N LEU A 34 -0.74 1.43 -2.92
CA LEU A 34 -1.19 0.18 -3.54
C LEU A 34 0.00 -0.67 -4.01
N SER A 35 1.00 -0.07 -4.68
CA SER A 35 2.16 -0.79 -5.21
C SER A 35 3.05 -1.39 -4.12
N SER A 36 3.10 -0.75 -2.95
CA SER A 36 3.88 -1.18 -1.79
C SER A 36 3.05 -1.99 -0.79
N SER A 37 1.73 -2.05 -0.97
CA SER A 37 0.78 -2.61 0.01
C SER A 37 0.91 -2.00 1.41
N ARG A 38 1.24 -0.70 1.48
CA ARG A 38 1.41 0.05 2.73
C ARG A 38 0.54 1.30 2.68
N PHE A 39 -0.40 1.41 3.58
CA PHE A 39 -1.38 2.49 3.62
C PHE A 39 -1.05 3.45 4.76
N LEU A 40 -0.89 4.72 4.44
CA LEU A 40 -0.61 5.78 5.41
C LEU A 40 -1.87 6.09 6.24
N THR A 41 -1.65 6.54 7.47
CA THR A 41 -2.72 7.23 8.21
C THR A 41 -3.03 8.56 7.54
N ASP A 42 -4.23 9.11 7.77
CA ASP A 42 -4.64 10.41 7.16
C ASP A 42 -3.62 11.52 7.47
N GLY A 43 -3.11 11.56 8.70
CA GLY A 43 -2.08 12.52 9.10
C GLY A 43 -0.78 12.35 8.32
N SER A 44 -0.29 11.11 8.20
CA SER A 44 0.94 10.83 7.44
C SER A 44 0.76 11.03 5.94
N PHE A 45 -0.43 10.76 5.40
CA PHE A 45 -0.75 11.04 4.01
C PHE A 45 -0.65 12.55 3.71
N GLU A 46 -1.21 13.37 4.60
CA GLU A 46 -1.16 14.83 4.46
C GLU A 46 0.27 15.37 4.64
N ASP A 47 1.03 14.85 5.61
CA ASP A 47 2.44 15.20 5.82
C ASP A 47 3.29 14.84 4.59
N LEU A 48 3.07 13.66 4.00
CA LEU A 48 3.76 13.25 2.77
C LEU A 48 3.39 14.18 1.61
N ARG A 49 2.11 14.47 1.44
CA ARG A 49 1.65 15.38 0.38
C ARG A 49 2.33 16.74 0.47
N GLN A 50 2.40 17.31 1.69
CA GLN A 50 3.07 18.58 1.92
C GLN A 50 4.57 18.52 1.63
N TYR A 51 5.23 17.43 2.05
CA TYR A 51 6.64 17.23 1.74
C TYR A 51 6.90 17.17 0.23
N LEU A 52 6.08 16.42 -0.51
CA LEU A 52 6.23 16.30 -1.97
C LEU A 52 5.98 17.64 -2.69
N MET A 53 5.03 18.45 -2.22
CA MET A 53 4.83 19.81 -2.74
C MET A 53 6.07 20.68 -2.53
N LEU A 54 6.68 20.62 -1.34
CA LEU A 54 7.94 21.31 -1.05
C LEU A 54 9.09 20.81 -1.92
N MET A 55 9.15 19.52 -2.16
CA MET A 55 10.15 18.92 -3.04
C MET A 55 10.02 19.45 -4.47
N ILE A 56 8.81 19.46 -5.03
CA ILE A 56 8.54 20.01 -6.37
C ILE A 56 8.97 21.48 -6.45
N GLU A 57 8.64 22.29 -5.45
CA GLU A 57 9.04 23.69 -5.39
C GLU A 57 10.58 23.86 -5.33
N ARG A 58 11.27 23.01 -4.57
CA ARG A 58 12.74 23.00 -4.53
C ARG A 58 13.32 22.67 -5.91
N TYR A 59 12.74 21.69 -6.62
CA TYR A 59 13.14 21.35 -7.98
C TYR A 59 12.97 22.51 -8.95
N HIS A 60 11.85 23.21 -8.91
CA HIS A 60 11.62 24.40 -9.71
C HIS A 60 12.64 25.53 -9.45
N LYS A 61 13.15 25.59 -8.21
CA LYS A 61 14.17 26.58 -7.80
C LYS A 61 15.60 26.03 -7.91
N HIS A 62 15.81 24.86 -8.48
CA HIS A 62 17.11 24.18 -8.55
C HIS A 62 17.81 24.05 -7.18
N ARG A 63 17.02 23.82 -6.10
CA ARG A 63 17.50 23.65 -4.73
C ARG A 63 17.35 22.19 -4.31
N PHE A 64 18.39 21.41 -4.54
CA PHE A 64 18.39 19.98 -4.25
C PHE A 64 18.95 19.69 -2.87
N VAL A 65 18.55 18.55 -2.33
CA VAL A 65 19.12 18.04 -1.08
C VAL A 65 20.46 17.38 -1.38
N GLU A 66 21.47 17.72 -0.56
CA GLU A 66 22.75 17.03 -0.55
C GLU A 66 22.85 16.18 0.71
N ILE A 67 22.92 14.87 0.55
CA ILE A 67 23.09 13.90 1.63
C ILE A 67 24.26 12.98 1.29
N ASP A 68 25.05 12.64 2.30
CA ASP A 68 26.30 11.83 2.16
C ASP A 68 26.07 10.35 2.48
N TYR A 69 24.82 9.91 2.58
CA TYR A 69 24.49 8.54 2.93
C TYR A 69 23.50 7.91 1.94
N VAL A 70 23.47 6.59 1.98
CA VAL A 70 22.45 5.76 1.28
C VAL A 70 21.41 5.32 2.28
N SER A 71 20.14 5.49 1.98
CA SER A 71 19.08 5.00 2.86
C SER A 71 19.20 3.49 3.06
N GLN A 72 19.13 3.06 4.31
CA GLN A 72 19.13 1.63 4.69
C GLN A 72 17.72 1.05 4.80
N HIS A 73 16.69 1.86 4.54
CA HIS A 73 15.29 1.48 4.72
C HIS A 73 14.70 0.83 3.47
N LEU A 74 15.18 -0.38 3.14
CA LEU A 74 14.74 -1.16 1.98
C LEU A 74 13.22 -1.36 1.91
N SER A 75 12.55 -1.40 3.07
CA SER A 75 11.10 -1.59 3.14
C SER A 75 10.29 -0.42 2.56
N THR A 76 10.84 0.79 2.55
CA THR A 76 10.21 2.00 2.00
C THR A 76 10.84 2.45 0.68
N GLN A 77 11.99 1.88 0.31
CA GLN A 77 12.69 2.21 -0.92
C GLN A 77 11.80 2.01 -2.17
N LYS A 78 11.08 0.88 -2.21
CA LYS A 78 10.17 0.58 -3.34
C LYS A 78 9.08 1.66 -3.50
N MET A 79 8.51 2.11 -2.38
CA MET A 79 7.49 3.16 -2.40
C MET A 79 8.09 4.51 -2.80
N ALA A 80 9.29 4.84 -2.31
CA ALA A 80 10.02 6.04 -2.68
C ALA A 80 10.35 6.09 -4.18
N SER A 81 10.94 5.01 -4.72
CA SER A 81 11.25 4.89 -6.15
C SER A 81 10.00 5.02 -7.02
N HIS A 82 8.88 4.40 -6.62
CA HIS A 82 7.63 4.49 -7.37
C HIS A 82 7.11 5.93 -7.40
N LEU A 83 7.13 6.64 -6.26
CA LEU A 83 6.73 8.04 -6.17
C LEU A 83 7.64 8.94 -7.01
N MET A 84 8.96 8.78 -6.89
CA MET A 84 9.94 9.56 -7.66
C MET A 84 9.69 9.40 -9.16
N ASN A 85 9.60 8.18 -9.67
CA ASN A 85 9.35 7.93 -11.10
C ASN A 85 8.07 8.62 -11.59
N LYS A 86 6.97 8.53 -10.83
CA LYS A 86 5.70 9.20 -11.17
C LYS A 86 5.82 10.72 -11.20
N MET A 87 6.56 11.28 -10.24
CA MET A 87 6.77 12.73 -10.15
C MET A 87 7.68 13.24 -11.25
N GLU A 88 8.74 12.49 -11.59
CA GLU A 88 9.63 12.78 -12.71
C GLU A 88 8.86 12.83 -14.03
N ASP A 89 8.04 11.81 -14.29
CA ASP A 89 7.23 11.71 -15.50
C ASP A 89 6.21 12.85 -15.63
N TYR A 90 5.55 13.22 -14.52
CA TYR A 90 4.45 14.20 -14.56
C TYR A 90 4.95 15.66 -14.47
N PHE A 91 5.90 15.92 -13.56
CA PHE A 91 6.41 17.28 -13.30
C PHE A 91 7.71 17.60 -14.06
N GLY A 92 8.23 16.66 -14.86
CA GLY A 92 9.48 16.84 -15.61
C GLY A 92 10.70 16.99 -14.70
N MET A 93 10.70 16.31 -13.54
CA MET A 93 11.80 16.41 -12.58
C MET A 93 12.96 15.53 -13.01
N GLU A 94 14.19 15.99 -12.75
CA GLU A 94 15.40 15.19 -12.97
C GLU A 94 15.55 14.14 -11.86
N HIS A 95 15.86 12.90 -12.23
CA HIS A 95 16.12 11.85 -11.23
C HIS A 95 17.32 12.15 -10.35
N ARG A 96 17.14 12.09 -9.03
CA ARG A 96 18.20 12.32 -8.04
C ARG A 96 18.12 11.29 -6.91
N LEU A 97 19.12 10.43 -6.84
CA LEU A 97 19.20 9.37 -5.83
C LEU A 97 19.13 9.89 -4.39
N GLN A 98 19.74 11.06 -4.12
CA GLN A 98 19.71 11.65 -2.79
C GLN A 98 18.28 12.03 -2.34
N GLU A 99 17.47 12.56 -3.26
CA GLU A 99 16.06 12.87 -2.98
C GLU A 99 15.25 11.58 -2.76
N GLU A 100 15.53 10.53 -3.53
CA GLU A 100 14.88 9.23 -3.34
C GLU A 100 15.24 8.59 -1.99
N TYR A 101 16.52 8.64 -1.59
CA TYR A 101 16.95 8.14 -0.29
C TYR A 101 16.31 8.91 0.87
N LEU A 102 16.28 10.23 0.78
CA LEU A 102 15.62 11.06 1.78
C LEU A 102 14.12 10.76 1.85
N LEU A 103 13.46 10.59 0.71
CA LEU A 103 12.05 10.20 0.65
C LEU A 103 11.81 8.83 1.30
N ALA A 104 12.70 7.86 1.07
CA ALA A 104 12.62 6.55 1.71
C ALA A 104 12.72 6.62 3.23
N ASP A 105 13.61 7.49 3.76
CA ASP A 105 13.77 7.72 5.19
C ASP A 105 12.55 8.46 5.79
N ILE A 106 12.00 9.41 5.08
CA ILE A 106 10.77 10.10 5.48
C ILE A 106 9.61 9.11 5.57
N LEU A 107 9.43 8.29 4.54
CA LEU A 107 8.41 7.23 4.50
C LEU A 107 8.60 6.22 5.63
N TYR A 108 9.83 5.88 5.99
CA TYR A 108 10.10 4.98 7.11
C TYR A 108 9.60 5.51 8.45
N ASN A 109 9.70 6.81 8.67
CA ASN A 109 9.26 7.48 9.90
C ASN A 109 7.77 7.85 9.92
N MET A 110 7.02 7.58 8.85
CA MET A 110 5.59 7.83 8.79
C MET A 110 4.78 6.75 9.50
N HIS A 111 3.56 7.12 9.90
CA HIS A 111 2.62 6.18 10.50
C HIS A 111 1.75 5.53 9.41
N TYR A 112 1.73 4.20 9.45
CA TYR A 112 0.91 3.39 8.57
C TYR A 112 -0.30 2.86 9.31
N LEU A 113 -1.40 2.67 8.59
CA LEU A 113 -2.53 1.92 9.10
C LEU A 113 -1.99 0.53 9.46
N LYS A 114 -2.26 0.11 10.68
CA LYS A 114 -1.97 -1.27 11.06
C LYS A 114 -2.78 -2.14 10.11
N ARG A 115 -2.11 -2.87 9.26
CA ARG A 115 -2.73 -3.99 8.58
C ARG A 115 -3.31 -4.85 9.69
N ASN A 116 -4.62 -4.86 9.81
CA ASN A 116 -5.22 -5.93 10.54
C ASN A 116 -4.91 -7.17 9.71
N ASP A 117 -4.01 -8.01 10.19
CA ASP A 117 -3.77 -9.33 9.56
C ASP A 117 -5.09 -10.07 9.35
N ALA A 118 -6.08 -9.76 10.20
CA ALA A 118 -7.46 -10.20 10.07
C ALA A 118 -8.12 -9.72 8.75
N ASP A 119 -7.94 -8.46 8.33
CA ASP A 119 -8.58 -7.93 7.10
C ASP A 119 -7.95 -8.53 5.84
N GLU A 120 -6.63 -8.74 5.84
CA GLU A 120 -5.96 -9.42 4.72
C GLU A 120 -6.40 -10.88 4.62
N LYS A 121 -6.49 -11.58 5.75
CA LYS A 121 -6.98 -12.94 5.82
C LYS A 121 -8.44 -13.05 5.37
N ILE A 122 -9.29 -12.11 5.79
CA ILE A 122 -10.68 -12.03 5.33
C ILE A 122 -10.75 -11.86 3.81
N MET A 123 -9.96 -10.95 3.24
CA MET A 123 -9.90 -10.77 1.79
C MET A 123 -9.42 -12.03 1.07
N GLN A 124 -8.36 -12.68 1.56
CA GLN A 124 -7.85 -13.93 0.99
C GLN A 124 -8.92 -15.03 1.04
N ILE A 125 -9.61 -15.19 2.16
CA ILE A 125 -10.70 -16.16 2.33
C ILE A 125 -11.84 -15.88 1.35
N GLN A 126 -12.21 -14.62 1.13
CA GLN A 126 -13.25 -14.25 0.16
C GLN A 126 -12.85 -14.61 -1.27
N VAL A 127 -11.60 -14.36 -1.65
CA VAL A 127 -11.07 -14.72 -2.97
C VAL A 127 -11.05 -16.24 -3.15
N ILE A 128 -10.54 -16.98 -2.16
CA ILE A 128 -10.51 -18.46 -2.17
C ILE A 128 -11.93 -19.02 -2.26
N SER A 129 -12.87 -18.51 -1.45
CA SER A 129 -14.27 -18.94 -1.48
C SER A 129 -14.89 -18.77 -2.85
N LYS A 130 -14.66 -17.61 -3.50
CA LYS A 130 -15.18 -17.35 -4.83
C LYS A 130 -14.56 -18.27 -5.88
N GLN A 131 -13.24 -18.45 -5.86
CA GLN A 131 -12.56 -19.36 -6.80
C GLN A 131 -13.02 -20.80 -6.63
N PHE A 132 -13.23 -21.26 -5.39
CA PHE A 132 -13.75 -22.59 -5.10
C PHE A 132 -15.17 -22.78 -5.65
N ILE A 133 -16.05 -21.80 -5.41
CA ILE A 133 -17.44 -21.84 -5.94
C ILE A 133 -17.45 -21.86 -7.46
N ASP A 134 -16.61 -21.04 -8.11
CA ASP A 134 -16.52 -21.00 -9.58
C ASP A 134 -16.00 -22.35 -10.13
N ALA A 135 -15.02 -22.97 -9.49
CA ALA A 135 -14.49 -24.28 -9.88
C ALA A 135 -15.56 -25.38 -9.72
N VAL A 136 -16.20 -25.46 -8.57
CA VAL A 136 -17.26 -26.47 -8.30
C VAL A 136 -18.46 -26.25 -9.23
N ALA A 137 -18.86 -25.01 -9.45
CA ALA A 137 -19.96 -24.70 -10.39
C ALA A 137 -19.63 -25.14 -11.81
N HIS A 138 -18.38 -24.97 -12.24
CA HIS A 138 -17.89 -25.40 -13.53
C HIS A 138 -17.85 -26.95 -13.63
N ASP A 139 -17.25 -27.62 -12.66
CA ASP A 139 -17.01 -29.07 -12.74
C ASP A 139 -18.30 -29.90 -12.60
N LEU A 140 -19.23 -29.42 -11.78
CA LEU A 140 -20.53 -30.07 -11.58
C LEU A 140 -21.62 -29.55 -12.52
N ASN A 141 -21.33 -28.56 -13.35
CA ASN A 141 -22.28 -27.90 -14.25
C ASN A 141 -23.56 -27.43 -13.53
N ILE A 142 -23.39 -26.82 -12.36
CA ILE A 142 -24.47 -26.25 -11.54
C ILE A 142 -24.24 -24.75 -11.32
N ASP A 143 -25.32 -23.97 -11.22
CA ASP A 143 -25.21 -22.53 -10.95
C ASP A 143 -25.19 -22.28 -9.43
N LEU A 144 -23.97 -22.17 -8.85
CA LEU A 144 -23.76 -21.82 -7.45
C LEU A 144 -23.42 -20.34 -7.26
N ARG A 145 -23.25 -19.58 -8.34
CA ARG A 145 -22.76 -18.18 -8.28
C ARG A 145 -23.72 -17.25 -7.57
N ASN A 146 -25.01 -17.59 -7.59
CA ASN A 146 -26.08 -16.81 -6.96
C ASN A 146 -26.52 -17.38 -5.61
N ASP A 147 -25.89 -18.47 -5.14
CA ASP A 147 -26.20 -19.05 -3.83
C ASP A 147 -25.40 -18.29 -2.73
N PHE A 148 -25.99 -17.18 -2.28
CA PHE A 148 -25.42 -16.35 -1.24
C PHE A 148 -25.21 -17.12 0.08
N GLN A 149 -26.10 -18.07 0.39
CA GLN A 149 -26.02 -18.85 1.62
C GLN A 149 -24.86 -19.85 1.59
N PHE A 150 -24.63 -20.48 0.45
CA PHE A 150 -23.47 -21.35 0.25
C PHE A 150 -22.16 -20.56 0.35
N TYR A 151 -22.08 -19.41 -0.31
CA TYR A 151 -20.94 -18.51 -0.22
C TYR A 151 -20.64 -18.10 1.24
N GLN A 152 -21.66 -17.70 1.98
CA GLN A 152 -21.52 -17.26 3.36
C GLN A 152 -21.09 -18.40 4.28
N ASN A 153 -21.68 -19.57 4.14
CA ASN A 153 -21.31 -20.75 4.92
C ASN A 153 -19.87 -21.19 4.66
N LEU A 154 -19.46 -21.23 3.40
CA LEU A 154 -18.09 -21.55 3.01
C LEU A 154 -17.10 -20.54 3.56
N THR A 155 -17.36 -19.25 3.42
CA THR A 155 -16.51 -18.18 3.92
C THR A 155 -16.37 -18.26 5.44
N ASN A 156 -17.45 -18.47 6.18
CA ASN A 156 -17.43 -18.63 7.63
C ASN A 156 -16.64 -19.87 8.07
N HIS A 157 -16.81 -20.97 7.36
CA HIS A 157 -16.07 -22.20 7.62
C HIS A 157 -14.56 -22.00 7.42
N LEU A 158 -14.16 -21.39 6.32
CA LEU A 158 -12.76 -21.08 6.05
C LEU A 158 -12.19 -20.11 7.09
N GLN A 159 -12.93 -19.08 7.49
CA GLN A 159 -12.50 -18.15 8.56
C GLN A 159 -12.25 -18.88 9.87
N SER A 160 -13.13 -19.80 10.27
CA SER A 160 -12.96 -20.60 11.47
C SER A 160 -11.69 -21.47 11.37
N THR A 161 -11.53 -22.20 10.27
CA THR A 161 -10.37 -23.09 10.04
C THR A 161 -9.06 -22.32 10.06
N PHE A 162 -8.97 -21.16 9.40
CA PHE A 162 -7.77 -20.34 9.41
C PHE A 162 -7.48 -19.75 10.80
N LYS A 163 -8.49 -19.42 11.57
CA LYS A 163 -8.31 -18.97 12.96
C LYS A 163 -7.76 -20.06 13.86
N ASP A 164 -8.21 -21.29 13.68
CA ASP A 164 -7.74 -22.45 14.45
C ASP A 164 -6.28 -22.79 14.10
N LEU A 165 -5.88 -22.67 12.84
CA LEU A 165 -4.49 -22.85 12.39
C LEU A 165 -3.54 -21.83 13.01
N ASP A 166 -3.96 -20.55 13.14
CA ASP A 166 -3.15 -19.51 13.79
C ASP A 166 -2.98 -19.72 15.30
N MET A 167 -3.91 -20.43 15.95
CA MET A 167 -3.85 -20.71 17.38
C MET A 167 -2.93 -21.89 17.74
N GLY A 168 -2.21 -22.45 16.76
CA GLY A 168 -1.22 -23.51 17.00
C GLY A 168 -1.83 -24.85 17.40
N TYR A 169 -3.07 -25.08 17.06
CA TYR A 169 -3.63 -26.43 17.16
C TYR A 169 -2.98 -27.31 16.10
N ASP A 170 -2.06 -28.12 16.55
CA ASP A 170 -1.49 -29.27 15.85
C ASP A 170 -2.64 -30.27 15.61
N SER A 171 -3.52 -29.96 14.67
CA SER A 171 -4.47 -30.95 14.20
C SER A 171 -3.82 -31.68 13.05
N ASP A 172 -3.73 -32.99 13.14
CA ASP A 172 -3.27 -33.99 12.16
C ASP A 172 -4.00 -33.87 10.79
N ASN A 173 -4.08 -32.68 10.23
CA ASN A 173 -4.68 -32.39 8.93
C ASN A 173 -3.60 -32.26 7.85
N GLU A 174 -2.77 -33.29 7.70
CA GLU A 174 -1.85 -33.47 6.56
C GLU A 174 -2.57 -33.36 5.21
N LEU A 175 -3.86 -33.65 5.16
CA LEU A 175 -4.66 -33.63 3.92
C LEU A 175 -4.88 -32.23 3.34
N LEU A 176 -5.08 -31.21 4.14
CA LEU A 176 -5.26 -29.83 3.66
C LEU A 176 -3.93 -29.21 3.19
N TYR A 177 -2.83 -29.57 3.85
CA TYR A 177 -1.49 -29.10 3.46
C TYR A 177 -1.04 -29.65 2.11
N GLU A 178 -1.42 -30.88 1.79
CA GLU A 178 -1.12 -31.54 0.52
C GLU A 178 -1.92 -30.94 -0.65
N ILE A 179 -3.16 -30.50 -0.42
CA ILE A 179 -4.03 -29.90 -1.45
C ILE A 179 -3.51 -28.53 -1.86
N VAL A 180 -3.01 -27.73 -0.91
CA VAL A 180 -2.51 -26.36 -1.19
C VAL A 180 -1.12 -26.39 -1.86
N LYS A 181 -0.34 -27.48 -1.69
CA LYS A 181 1.01 -27.62 -2.24
C LYS A 181 1.06 -28.15 -3.69
N LYS A 182 -0.03 -28.67 -4.21
CA LYS A 182 -0.11 -29.28 -5.56
C LYS A 182 -0.70 -28.39 -6.65
N ASN A 183 -1.08 -27.16 -6.33
CA ASN A 183 -1.45 -26.11 -7.27
C ASN A 183 -0.48 -24.93 -7.11
#